data_07f0303fc596625f65f197ed4713eb4c
#
_entry.id   07f0303fc596625f65f197ed4713eb4c
#
_cell.length_a   1.000
_cell.length_b   1.000
_cell.length_c   1.000
_cell.angle_alpha   90.00
_cell.angle_beta   90.00
_cell.angle_gamma   90.00
#
_symmetry.space_group_name_H-M   'P 1'
#
loop_
_entity.id
_entity.type
_entity.pdbx_description
1 polymer ?
#
loop_
_entity_poly.entity_id
_entity_poly.type
_entity_poly.pdbx_seq_one_letter_code
_entity_poly.pdbx_strand_id
1 'polypeptide(L)'
;MRKRNPLRRAAAWLAAVCLTLPLLTSPAGSTGAQSTASSAAAGEVVGYYAGWSSYLGYAPGDVPVEQLTQINYAFAAIDGDTGKLVLDNPTQDKKNFQGLLALKKRNPQLRIVLSVGGWDYSTYFSDVASTAKGRETFAQSCVDLLTAHSLDGIDLDWEYPVSGGQPGVIHRPADRENFTLLLRAIRDALDKQERRDGKDYVLTIAGAAGTGYLANIQPRAVAEIVDHVFLMAYDLHGPWDRYADLNAPLYTPTESSPQYRSSVDAAVDAWLKAGVPAEKLVLGMPLYGYIYQGVRSTNSGLYSTFTSAKSVTYNQLKKSYLSSSSYRKLRHATAQVPYLYGNGAFISYDDVTSIAAKAGLAAERELGGIGFWELSQDAEAELISSACSAFSATPFRDVPAGAWYAEAVLRVYEEGWMNGTTAATFTPAGTVTRGMLAAILYRMEGTPAASGSVPFRDV
;
A
#
# COMPACT_ATOMS: atom_id res chain seq x y z
N MET A 1 -34.20 41.79 -11.23
CA MET A 1 -33.05 40.95 -10.85
C MET A 1 -32.59 40.16 -12.08
N ARG A 2 -31.53 40.63 -12.74
CA ARG A 2 -30.97 39.94 -13.92
C ARG A 2 -30.11 38.75 -13.43
N LYS A 3 -30.51 37.54 -13.79
CA LYS A 3 -29.72 36.33 -13.57
C LYS A 3 -28.39 36.47 -14.36
N ARG A 4 -27.28 36.53 -13.67
CA ARG A 4 -25.95 36.57 -14.28
C ARG A 4 -25.65 35.16 -14.85
N ASN A 5 -25.40 35.10 -16.14
CA ASN A 5 -25.13 33.91 -16.90
C ASN A 5 -23.78 33.31 -16.49
N PRO A 6 -23.69 32.06 -15.96
CA PRO A 6 -22.44 31.44 -15.50
C PRO A 6 -21.40 31.22 -16.63
N LEU A 7 -21.83 31.16 -17.88
CA LEU A 7 -21.00 30.94 -19.06
C LEU A 7 -19.90 31.99 -19.30
N ARG A 8 -20.12 33.26 -18.88
CA ARG A 8 -19.06 34.29 -18.99
C ARG A 8 -17.85 34.04 -18.08
N ARG A 9 -18.01 33.27 -17.00
CA ARG A 9 -16.89 32.91 -16.11
C ARG A 9 -16.10 31.69 -16.62
N ALA A 10 -16.78 30.69 -17.17
CA ALA A 10 -16.12 29.50 -17.74
C ALA A 10 -15.28 29.83 -18.98
N ALA A 11 -15.80 30.70 -19.88
CA ALA A 11 -15.08 31.18 -21.06
C ALA A 11 -13.82 32.02 -20.71
N ALA A 12 -13.85 32.78 -19.60
CA ALA A 12 -12.70 33.55 -19.14
C ALA A 12 -11.56 32.67 -18.61
N TRP A 13 -11.89 31.52 -17.99
CA TRP A 13 -10.89 30.55 -17.51
C TRP A 13 -10.25 29.77 -18.64
N LEU A 14 -11.01 29.35 -19.65
CA LEU A 14 -10.48 28.66 -20.83
C LEU A 14 -9.59 29.56 -21.70
N ALA A 15 -9.90 30.85 -21.79
CA ALA A 15 -9.07 31.83 -22.50
C ALA A 15 -7.74 32.14 -21.77
N ALA A 16 -7.73 32.08 -20.43
CA ALA A 16 -6.52 32.34 -19.63
C ALA A 16 -5.49 31.20 -19.73
N VAL A 17 -5.94 29.97 -19.95
CA VAL A 17 -5.03 28.79 -20.10
C VAL A 17 -4.38 28.75 -21.48
N CYS A 18 -4.99 29.38 -22.51
CA CYS A 18 -4.44 29.41 -23.87
C CYS A 18 -3.50 30.57 -24.19
N LEU A 19 -3.32 31.54 -23.28
CA LEU A 19 -2.63 32.84 -23.58
C LEU A 19 -1.31 33.08 -22.84
N THR A 20 -0.75 32.08 -22.13
CA THR A 20 0.55 32.21 -21.44
C THR A 20 1.58 31.20 -21.89
N LEU A 21 1.95 31.21 -23.15
CA LEU A 21 3.20 30.65 -23.63
C LEU A 21 4.11 31.75 -24.14
N PRO A 22 5.13 32.19 -23.42
CA PRO A 22 6.17 33.05 -24.00
C PRO A 22 7.16 32.22 -24.81
N LEU A 23 7.36 32.58 -26.05
CA LEU A 23 8.54 32.20 -26.82
C LEU A 23 9.79 32.78 -26.13
N LEU A 24 10.62 31.92 -25.58
CA LEU A 24 11.96 32.30 -25.13
C LEU A 24 12.98 31.58 -25.98
N THR A 25 13.73 32.36 -26.73
CA THR A 25 14.97 32.02 -27.40
C THR A 25 16.06 31.74 -26.38
N SER A 26 16.79 30.62 -26.55
CA SER A 26 17.90 30.21 -25.71
C SER A 26 19.11 31.15 -25.84
N PRO A 27 19.93 31.26 -24.78
CA PRO A 27 21.36 31.08 -24.92
C PRO A 27 21.90 29.90 -24.09
N ALA A 28 22.95 29.29 -24.64
CA ALA A 28 23.63 28.14 -24.10
C ALA A 28 24.39 28.41 -22.80
N GLY A 29 24.43 27.43 -21.92
CA GLY A 29 25.53 27.15 -21.01
C GLY A 29 25.28 27.43 -19.53
N SER A 30 24.89 26.41 -18.77
CA SER A 30 25.53 26.08 -17.47
C SER A 30 24.99 24.71 -16.99
N THR A 31 25.91 23.82 -16.73
CA THR A 31 25.68 22.51 -16.11
C THR A 31 25.26 22.72 -14.65
N GLY A 32 23.96 22.62 -14.41
CA GLY A 32 23.38 22.51 -13.07
C GLY A 32 22.61 21.21 -13.03
N ALA A 33 22.93 20.34 -12.08
CA ALA A 33 22.20 19.11 -11.84
C ALA A 33 20.72 19.45 -11.63
N GLN A 34 19.89 19.07 -12.61
CA GLN A 34 18.44 19.06 -12.43
C GLN A 34 18.11 17.89 -11.52
N SER A 35 17.80 18.20 -10.27
CA SER A 35 16.95 17.35 -9.45
C SER A 35 15.67 17.11 -10.25
N THR A 36 15.51 15.91 -10.76
CA THR A 36 14.22 15.44 -11.29
C THR A 36 13.26 15.39 -10.11
N ALA A 37 12.46 16.44 -9.94
CA ALA A 37 11.28 16.37 -9.10
C ALA A 37 10.43 15.23 -9.68
N SER A 38 10.40 14.10 -8.97
CA SER A 38 9.48 13.01 -9.20
C SER A 38 8.09 13.62 -9.30
N SER A 39 7.40 13.40 -10.41
CA SER A 39 5.97 13.65 -10.52
C SER A 39 5.31 13.01 -9.31
N ALA A 40 4.53 13.76 -8.55
CA ALA A 40 3.74 13.22 -7.44
C ALA A 40 2.92 12.06 -8.00
N ALA A 41 3.39 10.85 -7.75
CA ALA A 41 2.80 9.64 -8.26
C ALA A 41 1.46 9.41 -7.58
N ALA A 42 0.55 8.82 -8.31
CA ALA A 42 -0.63 8.16 -7.77
C ALA A 42 -0.26 7.43 -6.48
N GLY A 43 -1.02 7.62 -5.41
CA GLY A 43 -0.72 6.98 -4.13
C GLY A 43 -0.46 5.47 -4.33
N GLU A 44 0.50 4.94 -3.59
CA GLU A 44 0.90 3.56 -3.72
C GLU A 44 -0.22 2.61 -3.29
N VAL A 45 -0.43 1.54 -4.04
CA VAL A 45 -1.26 0.40 -3.65
C VAL A 45 -0.37 -0.84 -3.66
N VAL A 46 0.06 -1.24 -2.47
CA VAL A 46 1.05 -2.30 -2.27
C VAL A 46 0.36 -3.59 -1.84
N GLY A 47 0.57 -4.68 -2.57
CA GLY A 47 0.09 -6.00 -2.18
C GLY A 47 1.23 -6.96 -1.87
N TYR A 48 1.20 -7.63 -0.71
CA TYR A 48 2.13 -8.74 -0.46
C TYR A 48 1.63 -10.01 -1.14
N TYR A 49 2.47 -10.61 -1.95
CA TYR A 49 2.27 -11.93 -2.54
C TYR A 49 3.13 -12.94 -1.79
N ALA A 50 2.51 -13.79 -0.99
CA ALA A 50 3.22 -14.84 -0.27
C ALA A 50 3.67 -15.94 -1.25
N GLY A 51 4.96 -16.27 -1.25
CA GLY A 51 5.54 -17.26 -2.17
C GLY A 51 4.87 -18.64 -2.10
N TRP A 52 4.33 -18.98 -0.93
CA TRP A 52 3.57 -20.22 -0.68
C TRP A 52 2.12 -20.16 -1.18
N SER A 53 1.58 -19.02 -1.56
CA SER A 53 0.19 -18.86 -2.04
C SER A 53 -0.10 -19.77 -3.24
N SER A 54 0.88 -19.97 -4.11
CA SER A 54 0.76 -20.85 -5.27
C SER A 54 0.50 -22.31 -4.91
N TYR A 55 0.98 -22.78 -3.75
CA TYR A 55 0.67 -24.13 -3.24
C TYR A 55 -0.75 -24.22 -2.66
N LEU A 56 -1.34 -23.07 -2.30
CA LEU A 56 -2.68 -22.97 -1.75
C LEU A 56 -3.74 -22.67 -2.82
N GLY A 57 -3.35 -22.67 -4.09
CA GLY A 57 -4.25 -22.48 -5.23
C GLY A 57 -4.44 -21.02 -5.65
N TYR A 58 -3.59 -20.09 -5.17
CA TYR A 58 -3.57 -18.70 -5.60
C TYR A 58 -2.30 -18.43 -6.43
N ALA A 59 -2.45 -18.48 -7.74
CA ALA A 59 -1.33 -18.29 -8.66
C ALA A 59 -1.09 -16.79 -8.96
N PRO A 60 0.09 -16.40 -9.48
CA PRO A 60 0.34 -15.02 -9.90
C PRO A 60 -0.73 -14.42 -10.83
N GLY A 61 -1.36 -15.25 -11.68
CA GLY A 61 -2.45 -14.81 -12.57
C GLY A 61 -3.74 -14.38 -11.88
N ASP A 62 -3.95 -14.78 -10.62
CA ASP A 62 -5.15 -14.45 -9.83
C ASP A 62 -5.05 -13.08 -9.16
N VAL A 63 -3.86 -12.46 -9.17
CA VAL A 63 -3.62 -11.15 -8.57
C VAL A 63 -4.44 -10.07 -9.29
N PRO A 64 -5.17 -9.20 -8.55
CA PRO A 64 -5.95 -8.08 -9.09
C PRO A 64 -5.02 -6.93 -9.52
N VAL A 65 -4.16 -7.19 -10.50
CA VAL A 65 -3.02 -6.34 -10.86
C VAL A 65 -3.40 -4.93 -11.32
N GLU A 66 -4.61 -4.75 -11.83
CA GLU A 66 -5.12 -3.44 -12.25
C GLU A 66 -5.33 -2.47 -11.08
N GLN A 67 -5.38 -3.00 -9.87
CA GLN A 67 -5.58 -2.22 -8.64
C GLN A 67 -4.28 -1.94 -7.88
N LEU A 68 -3.16 -2.53 -8.31
CA LEU A 68 -1.89 -2.49 -7.60
C LEU A 68 -0.85 -1.64 -8.34
N THR A 69 -0.04 -0.90 -7.59
CA THR A 69 1.17 -0.23 -8.12
C THR A 69 2.43 -1.05 -7.85
N GLN A 70 2.40 -1.88 -6.80
CA GLN A 70 3.54 -2.68 -6.36
C GLN A 70 3.08 -4.02 -5.78
N ILE A 71 3.84 -5.06 -6.07
CA ILE A 71 3.73 -6.37 -5.42
C ILE A 71 5.03 -6.64 -4.68
N ASN A 72 4.95 -6.82 -3.35
CA ASN A 72 6.05 -7.30 -2.53
C ASN A 72 5.98 -8.83 -2.47
N TYR A 73 6.96 -9.50 -3.08
CA TYR A 73 7.06 -10.95 -3.03
C TYR A 73 7.68 -11.40 -1.70
N ALA A 74 6.96 -12.10 -0.89
CA ALA A 74 7.34 -12.55 0.45
C ALA A 74 7.63 -14.05 0.47
N PHE A 75 8.78 -14.54 0.89
CA PHE A 75 9.96 -13.82 1.35
C PHE A 75 11.24 -14.46 0.82
N ALA A 76 12.29 -13.65 0.72
CA ALA A 76 13.66 -14.15 0.64
C ALA A 76 14.30 -14.16 2.03
N ALA A 77 15.33 -14.97 2.21
CA ALA A 77 16.03 -15.15 3.47
C ALA A 77 17.48 -14.64 3.41
N ILE A 78 18.09 -14.49 4.58
CA ILE A 78 19.53 -14.23 4.73
C ILE A 78 20.22 -15.55 5.08
N ASP A 79 21.19 -15.94 4.27
CA ASP A 79 22.06 -17.07 4.56
C ASP A 79 23.01 -16.72 5.71
N GLY A 80 22.92 -17.43 6.84
CA GLY A 80 23.65 -17.12 8.07
C GLY A 80 25.16 -17.29 7.96
N ASP A 81 25.64 -18.16 7.06
CA ASP A 81 27.08 -18.42 6.89
C ASP A 81 27.76 -17.38 6.00
N THR A 82 27.04 -16.94 4.97
CA THR A 82 27.62 -16.02 3.96
C THR A 82 27.15 -14.57 4.10
N GLY A 83 26.06 -14.33 4.83
CA GLY A 83 25.41 -13.02 4.94
C GLY A 83 24.78 -12.53 3.65
N LYS A 84 24.51 -13.42 2.68
CA LYS A 84 23.91 -13.09 1.39
C LYS A 84 22.43 -13.32 1.38
N LEU A 85 21.72 -12.57 0.53
CA LEU A 85 20.34 -12.81 0.22
C LEU A 85 20.20 -14.12 -0.59
N VAL A 86 19.24 -14.95 -0.21
CA VAL A 86 18.94 -16.24 -0.86
C VAL A 86 17.42 -16.42 -0.98
N LEU A 87 17.00 -17.13 -2.03
CA LEU A 87 15.61 -17.55 -2.17
C LEU A 87 15.33 -18.76 -1.28
N ASP A 88 14.15 -18.78 -0.64
CA ASP A 88 13.73 -19.90 0.21
C ASP A 88 13.46 -21.16 -0.62
N ASN A 89 12.69 -21.04 -1.69
CA ASN A 89 12.44 -22.10 -2.64
C ASN A 89 12.77 -21.68 -4.06
N PRO A 90 14.06 -21.76 -4.48
CA PRO A 90 14.50 -21.19 -5.76
C PRO A 90 13.73 -21.70 -7.00
N THR A 91 13.19 -22.92 -6.94
CA THR A 91 12.43 -23.50 -8.05
C THR A 91 11.05 -22.88 -8.16
N GLN A 92 10.32 -22.75 -7.05
CA GLN A 92 8.99 -22.15 -7.04
C GLN A 92 9.05 -20.64 -7.16
N ASP A 93 9.99 -20.01 -6.46
CA ASP A 93 10.15 -18.55 -6.49
C ASP A 93 10.40 -18.04 -7.91
N LYS A 94 11.28 -18.73 -8.68
CA LYS A 94 11.50 -18.39 -10.10
C LYS A 94 10.25 -18.51 -10.96
N LYS A 95 9.40 -19.53 -10.71
CA LYS A 95 8.11 -19.65 -11.42
C LYS A 95 7.17 -18.52 -11.05
N ASN A 96 7.09 -18.20 -9.76
CA ASN A 96 6.28 -17.10 -9.27
C ASN A 96 6.74 -15.75 -9.86
N PHE A 97 8.05 -15.47 -9.86
CA PHE A 97 8.60 -14.26 -10.50
C PHE A 97 8.23 -14.16 -11.98
N GLN A 98 8.36 -15.24 -12.74
CA GLN A 98 7.95 -15.26 -14.15
C GLN A 98 6.46 -14.93 -14.32
N GLY A 99 5.61 -15.50 -13.47
CA GLY A 99 4.18 -15.23 -13.45
C GLY A 99 3.85 -13.78 -13.09
N LEU A 100 4.48 -13.25 -12.03
CA LEU A 100 4.28 -11.86 -11.59
C LEU A 100 4.80 -10.85 -12.61
N LEU A 101 5.97 -11.09 -13.20
CA LEU A 101 6.52 -10.23 -14.27
C LEU A 101 5.63 -10.22 -15.52
N ALA A 102 4.94 -11.33 -15.81
CA ALA A 102 4.00 -11.39 -16.93
C ALA A 102 2.80 -10.47 -16.74
N LEU A 103 2.44 -10.11 -15.49
CA LEU A 103 1.38 -9.17 -15.16
C LEU A 103 1.67 -7.74 -15.64
N LYS A 104 2.93 -7.39 -15.85
CA LYS A 104 3.32 -6.08 -16.45
C LYS A 104 2.75 -5.88 -17.86
N LYS A 105 2.32 -6.94 -18.55
CA LYS A 105 1.57 -6.82 -19.82
C LYS A 105 0.19 -6.20 -19.62
N ARG A 106 -0.43 -6.44 -18.45
CA ARG A 106 -1.75 -5.89 -18.07
C ARG A 106 -1.59 -4.54 -17.36
N ASN A 107 -0.54 -4.39 -16.55
CA ASN A 107 -0.20 -3.16 -15.83
C ASN A 107 1.29 -2.84 -16.03
N PRO A 108 1.66 -2.07 -17.08
CA PRO A 108 3.07 -1.77 -17.39
C PRO A 108 3.82 -0.98 -16.30
N GLN A 109 3.10 -0.28 -15.42
CA GLN A 109 3.69 0.50 -14.31
C GLN A 109 3.90 -0.32 -13.03
N LEU A 110 3.45 -1.59 -13.03
CA LEU A 110 3.57 -2.45 -11.87
C LEU A 110 5.03 -2.69 -11.49
N ARG A 111 5.35 -2.55 -10.22
CA ARG A 111 6.65 -2.91 -9.66
C ARG A 111 6.56 -4.26 -8.95
N ILE A 112 7.55 -5.12 -9.18
CA ILE A 112 7.71 -6.40 -8.47
C ILE A 112 8.93 -6.28 -7.59
N VAL A 113 8.72 -6.20 -6.29
CA VAL A 113 9.72 -5.95 -5.26
C VAL A 113 9.93 -7.23 -4.46
N LEU A 114 11.18 -7.57 -4.13
CA LEU A 114 11.49 -8.73 -3.31
C LEU A 114 11.53 -8.33 -1.85
N SER A 115 10.63 -8.87 -1.05
CA SER A 115 10.64 -8.70 0.40
C SER A 115 11.56 -9.72 1.06
N VAL A 116 12.33 -9.24 2.03
CA VAL A 116 13.35 -10.00 2.75
C VAL A 116 13.01 -10.03 4.22
N GLY A 117 12.99 -11.20 4.82
CA GLY A 117 12.76 -11.34 6.25
C GLY A 117 11.35 -11.80 6.60
N GLY A 118 10.55 -10.91 7.16
CA GLY A 118 9.28 -11.27 7.78
C GLY A 118 9.47 -12.09 9.05
N TRP A 119 8.38 -12.61 9.59
CA TRP A 119 8.39 -13.32 10.87
C TRP A 119 9.37 -14.51 10.92
N ASP A 120 9.48 -15.27 9.82
CA ASP A 120 10.26 -16.51 9.82
C ASP A 120 11.74 -16.36 9.42
N TYR A 121 12.11 -15.27 8.73
CA TYR A 121 13.47 -15.12 8.16
C TYR A 121 14.25 -13.90 8.65
N SER A 122 13.85 -13.29 9.78
CA SER A 122 14.53 -12.13 10.35
C SER A 122 15.77 -12.43 11.19
N THR A 123 16.12 -13.72 11.37
CA THR A 123 17.18 -14.18 12.31
C THR A 123 18.50 -13.45 12.14
N TYR A 124 18.98 -13.28 10.91
CA TYR A 124 20.37 -12.86 10.63
C TYR A 124 20.52 -11.39 10.23
N PHE A 125 19.46 -10.58 10.27
CA PHE A 125 19.60 -9.13 9.96
C PHE A 125 20.61 -8.42 10.84
N SER A 126 20.58 -8.65 12.15
CA SER A 126 21.52 -8.03 13.09
C SER A 126 22.97 -8.39 12.77
N ASP A 127 23.24 -9.62 12.28
CA ASP A 127 24.59 -10.03 11.89
C ASP A 127 25.08 -9.28 10.66
N VAL A 128 24.30 -9.26 9.58
CA VAL A 128 24.68 -8.56 8.34
C VAL A 128 24.74 -7.04 8.54
N ALA A 129 23.90 -6.48 9.40
CA ALA A 129 23.89 -5.06 9.70
C ALA A 129 25.08 -4.60 10.56
N SER A 130 25.67 -5.50 11.37
CA SER A 130 26.63 -5.15 12.42
C SER A 130 27.96 -4.59 11.91
N THR A 131 28.41 -4.96 10.70
CA THR A 131 29.70 -4.53 10.15
C THR A 131 29.56 -3.91 8.76
N ALA A 132 30.47 -3.02 8.39
CA ALA A 132 30.50 -2.43 7.06
C ALA A 132 30.60 -3.51 5.96
N LYS A 133 31.44 -4.56 6.19
CA LYS A 133 31.61 -5.66 5.23
C LYS A 133 30.35 -6.50 5.10
N GLY A 134 29.65 -6.77 6.21
CA GLY A 134 28.35 -7.49 6.20
C GLY A 134 27.33 -6.72 5.38
N ARG A 135 27.15 -5.43 5.64
CA ARG A 135 26.22 -4.57 4.90
C ARG A 135 26.54 -4.49 3.40
N GLU A 136 27.83 -4.35 3.04
CA GLU A 136 28.26 -4.35 1.64
C GLU A 136 27.98 -5.69 0.95
N THR A 137 28.29 -6.81 1.61
CA THR A 137 28.05 -8.16 1.08
C THR A 137 26.56 -8.40 0.85
N PHE A 138 25.72 -8.04 1.83
CA PHE A 138 24.28 -8.18 1.72
C PHE A 138 23.71 -7.28 0.61
N ALA A 139 24.05 -5.99 0.59
CA ALA A 139 23.61 -5.04 -0.41
C ALA A 139 23.96 -5.48 -1.84
N GLN A 140 25.19 -5.97 -2.06
CA GLN A 140 25.58 -6.49 -3.38
C GLN A 140 24.77 -7.73 -3.74
N SER A 141 24.50 -8.64 -2.80
CA SER A 141 23.68 -9.83 -3.07
C SER A 141 22.21 -9.48 -3.40
N CYS A 142 21.67 -8.39 -2.83
CA CYS A 142 20.38 -7.85 -3.23
C CYS A 142 20.38 -7.46 -4.70
N VAL A 143 21.35 -6.66 -5.14
CA VAL A 143 21.49 -6.23 -6.55
C VAL A 143 21.66 -7.43 -7.48
N ASP A 144 22.50 -8.40 -7.11
CA ASP A 144 22.74 -9.59 -7.91
C ASP A 144 21.44 -10.39 -8.14
N LEU A 145 20.61 -10.53 -7.10
CA LEU A 145 19.37 -11.28 -7.19
C LEU A 145 18.30 -10.51 -7.97
N LEU A 146 18.16 -9.19 -7.75
CA LEU A 146 17.25 -8.34 -8.51
C LEU A 146 17.55 -8.40 -10.01
N THR A 147 18.81 -8.22 -10.38
CA THR A 147 19.21 -8.21 -11.79
C THR A 147 19.04 -9.58 -12.46
N ALA A 148 19.38 -10.66 -11.74
CA ALA A 148 19.20 -12.03 -12.22
C ALA A 148 17.74 -12.40 -12.50
N HIS A 149 16.79 -11.76 -11.81
CA HIS A 149 15.36 -12.06 -11.94
C HIS A 149 14.53 -10.91 -12.50
N SER A 150 15.16 -9.80 -12.94
CA SER A 150 14.49 -8.62 -13.50
C SER A 150 13.44 -8.00 -12.58
N LEU A 151 13.68 -8.03 -11.28
CA LEU A 151 12.83 -7.42 -10.26
C LEU A 151 13.10 -5.92 -10.15
N ASP A 152 12.18 -5.18 -9.51
CA ASP A 152 12.18 -3.72 -9.51
C ASP A 152 12.62 -3.10 -8.18
N GLY A 153 12.94 -3.90 -7.16
CA GLY A 153 13.36 -3.35 -5.86
C GLY A 153 13.45 -4.37 -4.75
N ILE A 154 13.84 -3.85 -3.58
CA ILE A 154 13.97 -4.59 -2.32
C ILE A 154 13.05 -3.96 -1.28
N ASP A 155 12.36 -4.79 -0.52
CA ASP A 155 11.63 -4.46 0.69
C ASP A 155 12.31 -5.17 1.87
N LEU A 156 12.59 -4.47 2.97
CA LEU A 156 13.14 -5.09 4.19
C LEU A 156 12.04 -5.19 5.25
N ASP A 157 11.74 -6.40 5.62
CA ASP A 157 10.84 -6.74 6.71
C ASP A 157 11.63 -7.35 7.87
N TRP A 158 12.30 -6.49 8.63
CA TRP A 158 13.09 -6.93 9.79
C TRP A 158 12.25 -6.96 11.06
N GLU A 159 11.89 -8.16 11.53
CA GLU A 159 11.04 -8.38 12.70
C GLU A 159 11.82 -9.01 13.87
N TYR A 160 12.48 -8.23 14.77
CA TYR A 160 12.58 -6.77 14.77
C TYR A 160 13.99 -6.32 15.14
N PRO A 161 14.44 -5.10 14.82
CA PRO A 161 15.70 -4.54 15.34
C PRO A 161 15.66 -4.42 16.87
N VAL A 162 16.76 -4.66 17.53
CA VAL A 162 17.02 -4.49 18.97
C VAL A 162 16.30 -5.50 19.85
N SER A 163 15.00 -5.79 19.63
CA SER A 163 14.23 -6.71 20.49
C SER A 163 12.90 -7.13 19.86
N GLY A 164 12.40 -8.29 20.24
CA GLY A 164 11.13 -8.85 19.76
C GLY A 164 11.33 -9.87 18.64
N GLY A 165 10.25 -10.18 17.90
CA GLY A 165 10.27 -11.17 16.82
C GLY A 165 10.20 -12.61 17.31
N GLN A 166 10.44 -13.55 16.40
CA GLN A 166 10.46 -14.97 16.73
C GLN A 166 11.57 -15.35 17.71
N PRO A 167 11.37 -16.39 18.53
CA PRO A 167 12.45 -16.97 19.32
C PRO A 167 13.64 -17.39 18.45
N GLY A 168 14.83 -16.88 18.77
CA GLY A 168 16.05 -17.15 17.99
C GLY A 168 16.51 -16.01 17.09
N VAL A 169 15.71 -14.97 16.91
CA VAL A 169 16.15 -13.73 16.22
C VAL A 169 17.32 -13.12 16.98
N ILE A 170 18.39 -12.79 16.27
CA ILE A 170 19.60 -12.16 16.84
C ILE A 170 19.38 -10.67 16.99
N HIS A 171 19.69 -10.13 18.17
CA HIS A 171 19.49 -8.73 18.50
C HIS A 171 20.78 -8.09 19.07
N ARG A 172 20.98 -6.82 18.74
CA ARG A 172 22.01 -5.96 19.31
C ARG A 172 21.44 -4.58 19.64
N PRO A 173 21.84 -3.92 20.74
CA PRO A 173 21.44 -2.54 20.99
C PRO A 173 21.81 -1.59 19.85
N ALA A 174 22.90 -1.88 19.13
CA ALA A 174 23.35 -1.12 17.97
C ALA A 174 22.49 -1.31 16.71
N ASP A 175 21.53 -2.25 16.70
CA ASP A 175 20.66 -2.49 15.54
C ASP A 175 19.85 -1.24 15.17
N ARG A 176 19.57 -0.39 16.16
CA ARG A 176 18.91 0.89 15.95
C ARG A 176 19.64 1.77 14.91
N GLU A 177 20.97 1.83 15.00
CA GLU A 177 21.81 2.58 14.06
C GLU A 177 22.20 1.73 12.85
N ASN A 178 22.49 0.46 13.09
CA ASN A 178 22.90 -0.48 12.06
C ASN A 178 21.82 -0.69 11.00
N PHE A 179 20.53 -0.61 11.34
CA PHE A 179 19.44 -0.68 10.37
C PHE A 179 19.51 0.48 9.37
N THR A 180 19.69 1.71 9.86
CA THR A 180 19.88 2.87 8.99
C THR A 180 21.12 2.71 8.09
N LEU A 181 22.23 2.20 8.64
CA LEU A 181 23.45 1.96 7.86
C LEU A 181 23.29 0.86 6.83
N LEU A 182 22.51 -0.19 7.14
CA LEU A 182 22.17 -1.26 6.21
C LEU A 182 21.35 -0.72 5.03
N LEU A 183 20.31 0.07 5.30
CA LEU A 183 19.48 0.70 4.27
C LEU A 183 20.31 1.62 3.37
N ARG A 184 21.24 2.42 3.93
CA ARG A 184 22.18 3.23 3.11
C ARG A 184 23.02 2.37 2.19
N ALA A 185 23.60 1.29 2.71
CA ALA A 185 24.43 0.41 1.90
C ALA A 185 23.65 -0.22 0.73
N ILE A 186 22.38 -0.58 0.98
CA ILE A 186 21.50 -1.09 -0.08
C ILE A 186 21.16 0.00 -1.09
N ARG A 187 20.77 1.22 -0.63
CA ARG A 187 20.45 2.34 -1.53
C ARG A 187 21.67 2.70 -2.40
N ASP A 188 22.85 2.81 -1.80
CA ASP A 188 24.09 3.10 -2.55
C ASP A 188 24.40 2.03 -3.63
N ALA A 189 24.11 0.75 -3.33
CA ALA A 189 24.31 -0.34 -4.26
C ALA A 189 23.26 -0.30 -5.40
N LEU A 190 22.00 0.00 -5.08
CA LEU A 190 20.93 0.17 -6.07
C LEU A 190 21.22 1.38 -6.96
N ASP A 191 21.56 2.55 -6.42
CA ASP A 191 21.92 3.76 -7.18
C ASP A 191 23.09 3.51 -8.15
N LYS A 192 24.06 2.70 -7.72
CA LYS A 192 25.17 2.29 -8.58
C LYS A 192 24.70 1.41 -9.72
N GLN A 193 23.73 0.54 -9.49
CA GLN A 193 23.13 -0.33 -10.50
C GLN A 193 22.26 0.47 -11.47
N GLU A 194 21.45 1.42 -10.96
CA GLU A 194 20.63 2.35 -11.75
C GLU A 194 21.46 3.11 -12.79
N ARG A 195 22.64 3.59 -12.38
CA ARG A 195 23.59 4.25 -13.31
C ARG A 195 24.15 3.33 -14.38
N ARG A 196 24.08 1.99 -14.21
CA ARG A 196 24.60 1.01 -15.18
C ARG A 196 23.55 0.58 -16.21
N ASP A 197 22.32 0.41 -15.77
CA ASP A 197 21.24 -0.17 -16.59
C ASP A 197 20.11 0.81 -16.93
N GLY A 198 20.11 2.01 -16.33
CA GLY A 198 19.12 3.05 -16.59
C GLY A 198 17.72 2.73 -16.05
N LYS A 199 17.62 1.83 -15.07
CA LYS A 199 16.38 1.51 -14.37
C LYS A 199 16.36 2.18 -13.01
N ASP A 200 15.18 2.50 -12.50
CA ASP A 200 14.97 2.94 -11.13
C ASP A 200 14.62 1.72 -10.26
N TYR A 201 15.28 1.56 -9.12
CA TYR A 201 15.03 0.48 -8.16
C TYR A 201 14.44 1.01 -6.85
N VAL A 202 13.34 0.39 -6.43
CA VAL A 202 12.64 0.74 -5.20
C VAL A 202 13.33 0.11 -3.98
N LEU A 203 13.45 0.88 -2.89
CA LEU A 203 13.85 0.40 -1.58
C LEU A 203 12.78 0.75 -0.56
N THR A 204 12.16 -0.24 0.05
CA THR A 204 11.11 -0.05 1.05
C THR A 204 11.37 -0.83 2.32
N ILE A 205 10.60 -0.56 3.35
CA ILE A 205 10.58 -1.38 4.57
C ILE A 205 9.14 -1.66 5.00
N ALA A 206 8.95 -2.79 5.71
CA ALA A 206 7.82 -2.99 6.59
C ALA A 206 8.16 -2.50 8.00
N GLY A 207 7.29 -1.72 8.61
CA GLY A 207 7.47 -1.14 9.93
C GLY A 207 6.32 -1.46 10.87
N ALA A 208 6.61 -1.89 12.10
CA ALA A 208 5.58 -2.25 13.06
C ALA A 208 4.85 -1.02 13.63
N ALA A 209 3.59 -1.20 14.01
CA ALA A 209 2.73 -0.14 14.54
C ALA A 209 3.14 0.42 15.91
N GLY A 210 3.85 -0.39 16.71
CA GLY A 210 4.10 -0.09 18.12
C GLY A 210 5.17 0.99 18.34
N THR A 211 4.98 1.85 19.33
CA THR A 211 5.96 2.87 19.75
C THR A 211 7.28 2.26 20.23
N GLY A 212 7.29 1.01 20.70
CA GLY A 212 8.51 0.27 21.05
C GLY A 212 9.38 0.01 19.83
N TYR A 213 8.79 -0.31 18.68
CA TYR A 213 9.52 -0.45 17.43
C TYR A 213 10.15 0.89 17.00
N LEU A 214 9.39 1.98 17.07
CA LEU A 214 9.89 3.33 16.72
C LEU A 214 11.08 3.76 17.61
N ALA A 215 11.10 3.34 18.88
CA ALA A 215 12.24 3.58 19.76
C ALA A 215 13.49 2.79 19.34
N ASN A 216 13.31 1.66 18.68
CA ASN A 216 14.36 0.73 18.25
C ASN A 216 14.91 1.01 16.85
N ILE A 217 14.43 2.03 16.15
CA ILE A 217 14.93 2.46 14.84
C ILE A 217 15.22 3.98 14.86
N GLN A 218 15.64 4.54 13.74
CA GLN A 218 15.79 5.98 13.51
C GLN A 218 14.76 6.44 12.45
N PRO A 219 13.48 6.63 12.78
CA PRO A 219 12.39 6.72 11.80
C PRO A 219 12.61 7.78 10.72
N ARG A 220 13.02 8.99 11.13
CA ARG A 220 13.29 10.09 10.19
C ARG A 220 14.45 9.76 9.24
N ALA A 221 15.57 9.25 9.77
CA ALA A 221 16.73 8.90 8.95
C ALA A 221 16.43 7.72 8.00
N VAL A 222 15.61 6.78 8.44
CA VAL A 222 15.09 5.68 7.59
C VAL A 222 14.24 6.26 6.45
N ALA A 223 13.29 7.14 6.76
CA ALA A 223 12.40 7.75 5.75
C ALA A 223 13.16 8.61 4.71
N GLU A 224 14.33 9.17 5.06
CA GLU A 224 15.20 9.88 4.12
C GLU A 224 15.88 8.96 3.10
N ILE A 225 15.95 7.64 3.37
CA ILE A 225 16.66 6.66 2.53
C ILE A 225 15.69 5.85 1.68
N VAL A 226 14.54 5.43 2.27
CA VAL A 226 13.60 4.55 1.60
C VAL A 226 12.57 5.32 0.78
N ASP A 227 12.02 4.67 -0.23
CA ASP A 227 10.96 5.25 -1.07
C ASP A 227 9.65 5.35 -0.28
N HIS A 228 9.28 4.29 0.45
CA HIS A 228 8.17 4.31 1.40
C HIS A 228 8.33 3.28 2.52
N VAL A 229 7.51 3.45 3.55
CA VAL A 229 7.38 2.54 4.69
C VAL A 229 6.00 1.91 4.63
N PHE A 230 5.91 0.59 4.52
CA PHE A 230 4.68 -0.16 4.71
C PHE A 230 4.42 -0.30 6.21
N LEU A 231 3.46 0.46 6.74
CA LEU A 231 3.08 0.43 8.15
C LEU A 231 2.18 -0.78 8.43
N MET A 232 2.68 -1.77 9.14
CA MET A 232 1.94 -2.95 9.59
C MET A 232 0.94 -2.58 10.69
N ALA A 233 -0.18 -1.92 10.32
CA ALA A 233 -1.20 -1.44 11.24
C ALA A 233 -2.24 -2.53 11.56
N TYR A 234 -1.77 -3.71 11.83
CA TYR A 234 -2.50 -4.91 12.21
C TYR A 234 -1.70 -5.72 13.23
N ASP A 235 -2.23 -6.87 13.67
CA ASP A 235 -1.64 -7.61 14.79
C ASP A 235 -1.49 -6.74 16.06
N LEU A 236 -2.38 -5.74 16.17
CA LEU A 236 -2.42 -4.88 17.35
C LEU A 236 -2.89 -5.68 18.57
N HIS A 237 -3.65 -6.75 18.32
CA HIS A 237 -4.07 -7.79 19.26
C HIS A 237 -4.10 -9.15 18.59
N GLY A 238 -3.69 -10.20 19.32
CA GLY A 238 -3.61 -11.53 18.75
C GLY A 238 -3.55 -12.65 19.78
N PRO A 239 -3.21 -13.89 19.33
CA PRO A 239 -3.14 -15.07 20.23
C PRO A 239 -2.13 -14.96 21.37
N TRP A 240 -1.20 -14.05 21.31
CA TRP A 240 -0.19 -13.75 22.36
C TRP A 240 -0.75 -12.92 23.51
N ASP A 241 -1.94 -12.31 23.33
CA ASP A 241 -2.57 -11.52 24.37
C ASP A 241 -3.29 -12.42 25.39
N ARG A 242 -3.56 -11.84 26.56
CA ARG A 242 -4.33 -12.51 27.62
C ARG A 242 -5.83 -12.53 27.32
N TYR A 243 -6.30 -11.56 26.54
CA TYR A 243 -7.71 -11.33 26.27
C TYR A 243 -7.98 -11.28 24.77
N ALA A 244 -9.12 -11.83 24.36
CA ALA A 244 -9.62 -11.67 22.99
C ALA A 244 -9.91 -10.21 22.71
N ASP A 245 -9.30 -9.66 21.67
CA ASP A 245 -9.46 -8.26 21.27
C ASP A 245 -9.42 -8.13 19.73
N LEU A 246 -9.49 -6.91 19.24
CA LEU A 246 -9.63 -6.58 17.83
C LEU A 246 -8.26 -6.55 17.13
N ASN A 247 -8.12 -7.27 16.02
CA ASN A 247 -6.87 -7.36 15.24
C ASN A 247 -6.33 -5.98 14.81
N ALA A 248 -7.19 -5.16 14.23
CA ALA A 248 -6.81 -3.86 13.67
C ALA A 248 -7.92 -2.81 13.87
N PRO A 249 -8.23 -2.41 15.11
CA PRO A 249 -9.24 -1.38 15.39
C PRO A 249 -8.86 -0.05 14.74
N LEU A 250 -9.80 0.61 14.03
CA LEU A 250 -9.51 1.89 13.38
C LEU A 250 -9.17 2.97 14.39
N TYR A 251 -10.00 3.11 15.44
CA TYR A 251 -9.75 4.01 16.57
C TYR A 251 -9.68 3.24 17.88
N THR A 252 -8.94 3.77 18.84
CA THR A 252 -8.65 3.11 20.11
C THR A 252 -9.91 3.00 20.99
N PRO A 253 -10.39 1.77 21.29
CA PRO A 253 -11.48 1.58 22.23
C PRO A 253 -11.05 1.98 23.64
N THR A 254 -11.90 2.76 24.33
CA THR A 254 -11.62 3.17 25.72
C THR A 254 -11.86 2.05 26.72
N GLU A 255 -12.63 1.05 26.33
CA GLU A 255 -12.99 -0.14 27.12
C GLU A 255 -11.88 -1.17 27.19
N SER A 256 -10.95 -1.17 26.23
CA SER A 256 -9.74 -2.01 26.26
C SER A 256 -8.90 -1.68 27.48
N SER A 257 -8.24 -2.71 28.02
CA SER A 257 -7.28 -2.51 29.12
C SER A 257 -6.20 -1.49 28.72
N PRO A 258 -5.87 -0.49 29.55
CA PRO A 258 -4.96 0.60 29.15
C PRO A 258 -3.63 0.16 28.55
N GLN A 259 -3.08 -0.95 29.04
CA GLN A 259 -1.81 -1.51 28.56
C GLN A 259 -1.89 -2.16 27.17
N TYR A 260 -3.10 -2.44 26.69
CA TYR A 260 -3.34 -3.06 25.39
C TYR A 260 -4.00 -2.10 24.39
N ARG A 261 -4.17 -0.83 24.76
CA ARG A 261 -4.80 0.16 23.88
C ARG A 261 -3.92 0.45 22.67
N SER A 262 -4.42 0.10 21.51
CA SER A 262 -3.79 0.35 20.22
C SER A 262 -4.86 0.54 19.15
N SER A 263 -4.51 1.22 18.06
CA SER A 263 -5.36 1.38 16.88
C SER A 263 -4.55 1.77 15.66
N VAL A 264 -5.16 1.64 14.50
CA VAL A 264 -4.60 2.06 13.22
C VAL A 264 -4.28 3.56 13.22
N ASP A 265 -5.23 4.40 13.65
CA ASP A 265 -5.04 5.86 13.73
C ASP A 265 -3.90 6.24 14.70
N ALA A 266 -3.83 5.58 15.86
CA ALA A 266 -2.74 5.83 16.82
C ALA A 266 -1.37 5.41 16.28
N ALA A 267 -1.30 4.33 15.48
CA ALA A 267 -0.07 3.90 14.84
C ALA A 267 0.39 4.92 13.78
N VAL A 268 -0.51 5.40 12.92
CA VAL A 268 -0.23 6.47 11.96
C VAL A 268 0.29 7.72 12.67
N ASP A 269 -0.43 8.16 13.71
CA ASP A 269 -0.02 9.31 14.53
C ASP A 269 1.39 9.15 15.13
N ALA A 270 1.73 7.96 15.60
CA ALA A 270 3.03 7.69 16.19
C ALA A 270 4.17 7.82 15.16
N TRP A 271 3.97 7.30 13.95
CA TRP A 271 4.94 7.39 12.87
C TRP A 271 5.12 8.82 12.37
N LEU A 272 4.03 9.57 12.18
CA LEU A 272 4.07 10.99 11.80
C LEU A 272 4.80 11.83 12.86
N LYS A 273 4.51 11.61 14.15
CA LYS A 273 5.20 12.27 15.28
C LYS A 273 6.68 11.90 15.37
N ALA A 274 7.06 10.70 14.94
CA ALA A 274 8.46 10.28 14.86
C ALA A 274 9.23 10.94 13.70
N GLY A 275 8.55 11.75 12.88
CA GLY A 275 9.14 12.56 11.81
C GLY A 275 9.22 11.88 10.45
N VAL A 276 8.42 10.83 10.24
CA VAL A 276 8.24 10.23 8.90
C VAL A 276 7.21 11.07 8.14
N PRO A 277 7.50 11.56 6.93
CA PRO A 277 6.55 12.30 6.12
C PRO A 277 5.34 11.44 5.73
N ALA A 278 4.14 12.03 5.70
CA ALA A 278 2.90 11.31 5.41
C ALA A 278 2.94 10.62 4.04
N GLU A 279 3.47 11.30 3.03
CA GLU A 279 3.63 10.78 1.68
C GLU A 279 4.59 9.58 1.56
N LYS A 280 5.32 9.28 2.62
CA LYS A 280 6.19 8.09 2.70
C LYS A 280 5.57 6.92 3.47
N LEU A 281 4.41 7.10 4.08
CA LEU A 281 3.70 6.03 4.78
C LEU A 281 2.67 5.36 3.86
N VAL A 282 2.75 4.04 3.75
CA VAL A 282 1.74 3.18 3.13
C VAL A 282 1.01 2.44 4.24
N LEU A 283 -0.28 2.67 4.41
CA LEU A 283 -1.08 2.04 5.46
C LEU A 283 -1.36 0.57 5.14
N GLY A 284 -0.69 -0.33 5.84
CA GLY A 284 -0.90 -1.77 5.75
C GLY A 284 -2.20 -2.21 6.42
N MET A 285 -2.98 -3.03 5.73
CA MET A 285 -4.27 -3.56 6.17
C MET A 285 -4.30 -5.08 6.07
N PRO A 286 -4.91 -5.79 7.05
CA PRO A 286 -4.96 -7.25 7.04
C PRO A 286 -6.12 -7.76 6.19
N LEU A 287 -5.88 -8.83 5.44
CA LEU A 287 -6.92 -9.62 4.76
C LEU A 287 -7.26 -10.89 5.56
N TYR A 288 -7.03 -10.86 6.86
CA TYR A 288 -7.27 -11.94 7.83
C TYR A 288 -7.73 -11.38 9.18
N GLY A 289 -8.13 -12.27 10.05
CA GLY A 289 -8.46 -11.97 11.42
C GLY A 289 -8.07 -13.10 12.36
N TYR A 290 -8.63 -13.08 13.58
CA TYR A 290 -8.36 -14.08 14.61
C TYR A 290 -9.65 -14.67 15.16
N ILE A 291 -9.65 -16.00 15.36
CA ILE A 291 -10.70 -16.75 16.06
C ILE A 291 -10.18 -17.08 17.45
N TYR A 292 -10.90 -16.63 18.48
CA TYR A 292 -10.64 -16.95 19.87
C TYR A 292 -11.74 -17.87 20.39
N GLN A 293 -11.36 -19.04 20.90
CA GLN A 293 -12.27 -20.06 21.43
C GLN A 293 -12.35 -20.04 22.95
N GLY A 294 -13.47 -20.48 23.50
CA GLY A 294 -13.67 -20.58 24.94
C GLY A 294 -13.88 -19.22 25.61
N VAL A 295 -14.32 -18.22 24.85
CA VAL A 295 -14.63 -16.88 25.39
C VAL A 295 -15.98 -16.90 26.13
N ARG A 296 -16.12 -16.03 27.13
CA ARG A 296 -17.37 -15.85 27.87
C ARG A 296 -18.42 -15.14 27.01
N SER A 297 -19.70 -15.34 27.32
CA SER A 297 -20.80 -14.65 26.64
C SER A 297 -20.91 -13.15 26.98
N THR A 298 -20.33 -12.74 28.10
CA THR A 298 -20.26 -11.32 28.49
C THR A 298 -19.58 -10.51 27.41
N ASN A 299 -20.12 -9.36 27.05
CA ASN A 299 -19.65 -8.47 26.00
C ASN A 299 -19.42 -9.20 24.64
N SER A 300 -20.20 -10.25 24.38
CA SER A 300 -20.08 -11.05 23.18
C SER A 300 -18.65 -11.60 22.92
N GLY A 301 -17.96 -11.97 23.99
CA GLY A 301 -16.61 -12.52 23.96
C GLY A 301 -15.47 -11.51 23.92
N LEU A 302 -15.73 -10.25 23.58
CA LEU A 302 -14.73 -9.20 23.54
C LEU A 302 -14.18 -8.91 24.94
N TYR A 303 -12.87 -8.78 25.05
CA TYR A 303 -12.10 -8.61 26.30
C TYR A 303 -12.19 -9.82 27.27
N SER A 304 -12.64 -10.97 26.77
CA SER A 304 -12.63 -12.22 27.55
C SER A 304 -11.28 -12.94 27.45
N THR A 305 -10.93 -13.67 28.51
CA THR A 305 -9.91 -14.71 28.37
C THR A 305 -10.40 -15.81 27.42
N PHE A 306 -9.49 -16.49 26.77
CA PHE A 306 -9.76 -17.56 25.81
C PHE A 306 -8.92 -18.79 26.10
N THR A 307 -9.30 -19.93 25.51
CA THR A 307 -8.56 -21.20 25.67
C THR A 307 -7.61 -21.48 24.53
N SER A 308 -7.94 -21.00 23.33
CA SER A 308 -7.08 -21.08 22.14
C SER A 308 -7.45 -19.97 21.15
N ALA A 309 -6.48 -19.57 20.30
CA ALA A 309 -6.72 -18.67 19.22
C ALA A 309 -5.91 -19.09 17.98
N LYS A 310 -6.39 -18.70 16.80
CA LYS A 310 -5.71 -18.91 15.53
C LYS A 310 -6.13 -17.85 14.52
N SER A 311 -5.28 -17.62 13.53
CA SER A 311 -5.64 -16.79 12.38
C SER A 311 -6.72 -17.42 11.50
N VAL A 312 -7.45 -16.58 10.77
CA VAL A 312 -8.47 -16.96 9.81
C VAL A 312 -8.43 -15.99 8.62
N THR A 313 -8.28 -16.50 7.40
CA THR A 313 -8.29 -15.65 6.20
C THR A 313 -9.68 -15.13 5.89
N TYR A 314 -9.77 -14.03 5.15
CA TYR A 314 -11.08 -13.49 4.73
C TYR A 314 -11.86 -14.52 3.86
N ASN A 315 -11.16 -15.27 2.99
CA ASN A 315 -11.78 -16.36 2.24
C ASN A 315 -12.43 -17.41 3.16
N GLN A 316 -11.76 -17.80 4.25
CA GLN A 316 -12.32 -18.76 5.21
C GLN A 316 -13.48 -18.16 5.99
N LEU A 317 -13.41 -16.85 6.33
CA LEU A 317 -14.52 -16.14 6.96
C LEU A 317 -15.77 -16.16 6.07
N LYS A 318 -15.64 -15.82 4.81
CA LYS A 318 -16.74 -15.88 3.81
C LYS A 318 -17.33 -17.28 3.72
N LYS A 319 -16.48 -18.28 3.57
CA LYS A 319 -16.90 -19.67 3.36
C LYS A 319 -17.60 -20.29 4.57
N SER A 320 -17.15 -19.98 5.81
CA SER A 320 -17.52 -20.78 6.99
C SER A 320 -18.24 -20.02 8.09
N TYR A 321 -18.15 -18.69 8.13
CA TYR A 321 -18.60 -17.92 9.29
C TYR A 321 -19.59 -16.81 8.93
N LEU A 322 -19.36 -16.03 7.86
CA LEU A 322 -20.16 -14.85 7.56
C LEU A 322 -21.59 -15.16 7.14
N SER A 323 -21.87 -16.33 6.57
CA SER A 323 -23.22 -16.76 6.21
C SER A 323 -23.88 -17.64 7.27
N SER A 324 -23.15 -18.01 8.32
CA SER A 324 -23.67 -18.95 9.36
C SER A 324 -24.57 -18.23 10.35
N SER A 325 -25.79 -18.75 10.54
CA SER A 325 -26.73 -18.28 11.58
C SER A 325 -26.26 -18.55 13.01
N SER A 326 -25.24 -19.40 13.18
CA SER A 326 -24.64 -19.69 14.48
C SER A 326 -23.77 -18.55 15.03
N TYR A 327 -23.47 -17.53 14.20
CA TYR A 327 -22.68 -16.38 14.57
C TYR A 327 -23.45 -15.08 14.39
N ARG A 328 -23.50 -14.26 15.46
CA ARG A 328 -24.02 -12.90 15.39
C ARG A 328 -22.95 -11.99 14.81
N LYS A 329 -23.30 -11.18 13.80
CA LYS A 329 -22.46 -10.11 13.27
C LYS A 329 -22.63 -8.86 14.11
N LEU A 330 -21.54 -8.33 14.60
CA LEU A 330 -21.49 -7.16 15.47
C LEU A 330 -20.45 -6.18 14.92
N ARG A 331 -20.55 -4.93 15.30
CA ARG A 331 -19.56 -3.90 14.96
C ARG A 331 -19.25 -3.08 16.20
N HIS A 332 -17.96 -2.85 16.45
CA HIS A 332 -17.54 -2.02 17.58
C HIS A 332 -17.72 -0.54 17.22
N ALA A 333 -18.44 0.22 18.05
CA ALA A 333 -18.81 1.60 17.74
C ALA A 333 -17.60 2.53 17.59
N THR A 334 -16.65 2.46 18.52
CA THR A 334 -15.42 3.27 18.49
C THR A 334 -14.40 2.72 17.49
N ALA A 335 -14.11 1.41 17.57
CA ALA A 335 -13.10 0.79 16.71
C ALA A 335 -13.52 0.69 15.24
N GLN A 336 -14.79 0.84 14.92
CA GLN A 336 -15.39 0.79 13.58
C GLN A 336 -15.11 -0.50 12.79
N VAL A 337 -14.68 -1.57 13.46
CA VAL A 337 -14.42 -2.88 12.85
C VAL A 337 -15.49 -3.89 13.24
N PRO A 338 -15.80 -4.86 12.37
CA PRO A 338 -16.73 -5.93 12.65
C PRO A 338 -16.10 -7.00 13.55
N TYR A 339 -16.98 -7.75 14.22
CA TYR A 339 -16.61 -9.00 14.86
C TYR A 339 -17.78 -9.96 14.89
N LEU A 340 -17.50 -11.25 14.99
CA LEU A 340 -18.51 -12.28 15.16
C LEU A 340 -18.47 -12.85 16.56
N TYR A 341 -19.65 -13.21 17.07
CA TYR A 341 -19.76 -13.96 18.31
C TYR A 341 -20.78 -15.09 18.15
N GLY A 342 -20.39 -16.30 18.51
CA GLY A 342 -21.23 -17.49 18.47
C GLY A 342 -20.46 -18.74 18.83
N ASN A 343 -21.15 -19.80 19.26
CA ASN A 343 -20.55 -21.11 19.62
C ASN A 343 -19.36 -21.01 20.58
N GLY A 344 -19.38 -20.06 21.54
CA GLY A 344 -18.26 -19.84 22.46
C GLY A 344 -17.00 -19.27 21.82
N ALA A 345 -17.12 -18.73 20.61
CA ALA A 345 -16.03 -18.07 19.88
C ALA A 345 -16.29 -16.58 19.67
N PHE A 346 -15.22 -15.79 19.74
CA PHE A 346 -15.11 -14.43 19.26
C PHE A 346 -14.20 -14.41 18.03
N ILE A 347 -14.60 -13.69 16.97
CA ILE A 347 -13.82 -13.59 15.75
C ILE A 347 -13.64 -12.11 15.41
N SER A 348 -12.40 -11.62 15.45
CA SER A 348 -12.01 -10.31 14.99
C SER A 348 -11.65 -10.38 13.50
N TYR A 349 -12.12 -9.43 12.68
CA TYR A 349 -11.81 -9.37 11.25
C TYR A 349 -12.09 -7.98 10.67
N ASP A 350 -11.76 -7.79 9.40
CA ASP A 350 -12.17 -6.63 8.61
C ASP A 350 -13.19 -7.03 7.53
N ASP A 351 -14.14 -6.16 7.26
CA ASP A 351 -15.08 -6.25 6.14
C ASP A 351 -14.92 -5.06 5.17
N VAL A 352 -15.68 -5.05 4.08
CA VAL A 352 -15.63 -3.98 3.08
C VAL A 352 -15.83 -2.57 3.69
N THR A 353 -16.63 -2.45 4.74
CA THR A 353 -16.89 -1.16 5.41
C THR A 353 -15.69 -0.71 6.24
N SER A 354 -15.09 -1.61 7.03
CA SER A 354 -13.96 -1.24 7.90
C SER A 354 -12.67 -1.03 7.11
N ILE A 355 -12.46 -1.82 6.05
CA ILE A 355 -11.29 -1.64 5.18
C ILE A 355 -11.39 -0.32 4.39
N ALA A 356 -12.59 0.04 3.91
CA ALA A 356 -12.84 1.33 3.27
C ALA A 356 -12.63 2.50 4.24
N ALA A 357 -13.04 2.36 5.52
CA ALA A 357 -12.83 3.38 6.52
C ALA A 357 -11.32 3.60 6.83
N LYS A 358 -10.52 2.52 6.86
CA LYS A 358 -9.05 2.60 7.00
C LYS A 358 -8.40 3.27 5.79
N ALA A 359 -8.83 2.92 4.59
CA ALA A 359 -8.36 3.55 3.36
C ALA A 359 -8.75 5.04 3.29
N GLY A 360 -9.97 5.38 3.77
CA GLY A 360 -10.41 6.77 3.94
C GLY A 360 -9.55 7.55 4.93
N LEU A 361 -9.14 6.94 6.05
CA LEU A 361 -8.19 7.54 6.99
C LEU A 361 -6.84 7.81 6.30
N ALA A 362 -6.34 6.89 5.50
CA ALA A 362 -5.09 7.09 4.76
C ALA A 362 -5.20 8.28 3.79
N ALA A 363 -6.31 8.43 3.08
CA ALA A 363 -6.57 9.57 2.20
C ALA A 363 -6.70 10.88 3.00
N GLU A 364 -7.46 10.89 4.11
CA GLU A 364 -7.63 12.06 4.99
C GLU A 364 -6.31 12.55 5.59
N ARG A 365 -5.41 11.62 5.92
CA ARG A 365 -4.08 11.90 6.48
C ARG A 365 -3.02 12.15 5.42
N GLU A 366 -3.39 12.21 4.14
CA GLU A 366 -2.50 12.40 3.00
C GLU A 366 -1.32 11.41 2.97
N LEU A 367 -1.60 10.14 3.37
CA LEU A 367 -0.58 9.10 3.35
C LEU A 367 -0.17 8.75 1.91
N GLY A 368 1.07 8.33 1.73
CA GLY A 368 1.63 7.94 0.44
C GLY A 368 0.95 6.75 -0.22
N GLY A 369 0.16 5.97 0.54
CA GLY A 369 -0.53 4.83 -0.03
C GLY A 369 -1.27 3.97 0.98
N ILE A 370 -1.82 2.89 0.44
CA ILE A 370 -2.43 1.78 1.19
C ILE A 370 -1.80 0.45 0.74
N GLY A 371 -1.95 -0.58 1.57
CA GLY A 371 -1.48 -1.89 1.15
C GLY A 371 -2.06 -3.03 1.98
N PHE A 372 -1.72 -4.28 1.61
CA PHE A 372 -2.42 -5.46 2.08
C PHE A 372 -1.47 -6.60 2.44
N TRP A 373 -1.67 -7.21 3.61
CA TRP A 373 -1.12 -8.49 4.01
C TRP A 373 -2.24 -9.53 4.06
N GLU A 374 -2.30 -10.58 3.26
CA GLU A 374 -1.60 -10.80 2.01
C GLU A 374 -2.65 -11.20 0.93
N LEU A 375 -2.33 -10.98 -0.32
CA LEU A 375 -3.28 -11.00 -1.44
C LEU A 375 -4.12 -12.28 -1.56
N SER A 376 -3.53 -13.46 -1.26
CA SER A 376 -4.26 -14.73 -1.41
C SER A 376 -5.39 -14.91 -0.40
N GLN A 377 -5.44 -14.09 0.65
CA GLN A 377 -6.43 -14.19 1.71
C GLN A 377 -7.77 -13.51 1.36
N ASP A 378 -7.78 -12.69 0.31
CA ASP A 378 -8.97 -12.09 -0.34
C ASP A 378 -8.96 -12.41 -1.83
N ALA A 379 -9.08 -13.68 -2.18
CA ALA A 379 -8.90 -14.18 -3.55
C ALA A 379 -9.89 -13.58 -4.57
N GLU A 380 -11.04 -13.08 -4.13
CA GLU A 380 -12.02 -12.38 -4.96
C GLU A 380 -11.79 -10.86 -5.00
N ALA A 381 -10.73 -10.36 -4.33
CA ALA A 381 -10.35 -8.95 -4.24
C ALA A 381 -11.50 -8.02 -3.75
N GLU A 382 -12.38 -8.52 -2.88
CA GLU A 382 -13.53 -7.77 -2.37
C GLU A 382 -13.10 -6.64 -1.42
N LEU A 383 -12.23 -6.97 -0.45
CA LEU A 383 -11.66 -5.99 0.48
C LEU A 383 -10.70 -5.04 -0.24
N ILE A 384 -9.84 -5.58 -1.11
CA ILE A 384 -8.88 -4.82 -1.90
C ILE A 384 -9.62 -3.76 -2.75
N SER A 385 -10.66 -4.17 -3.49
CA SER A 385 -11.45 -3.26 -4.33
C SER A 385 -12.15 -2.16 -3.53
N SER A 386 -12.68 -2.53 -2.36
CA SER A 386 -13.34 -1.56 -1.46
C SER A 386 -12.36 -0.53 -0.92
N ALA A 387 -11.17 -0.97 -0.49
CA ALA A 387 -10.13 -0.07 -0.01
C ALA A 387 -9.60 0.86 -1.11
N CYS A 388 -9.31 0.31 -2.30
CA CYS A 388 -8.86 1.10 -3.45
C CYS A 388 -9.89 2.15 -3.85
N SER A 389 -11.18 1.81 -3.85
CA SER A 389 -12.25 2.77 -4.16
C SER A 389 -12.36 3.88 -3.13
N ALA A 390 -12.13 3.58 -1.85
CA ALA A 390 -12.19 4.57 -0.76
C ALA A 390 -10.93 5.45 -0.69
N PHE A 391 -9.78 4.92 -1.08
CA PHE A 391 -8.52 5.66 -1.12
C PHE A 391 -8.46 6.61 -2.33
N SER A 392 -9.05 6.21 -3.45
CA SER A 392 -9.16 7.04 -4.64
C SER A 392 -10.34 8.01 -4.46
N ALA A 393 -10.10 9.31 -4.42
CA ALA A 393 -11.15 10.34 -4.36
C ALA A 393 -12.02 10.36 -5.62
N THR A 394 -11.64 9.65 -6.66
CA THR A 394 -12.35 9.52 -7.93
C THR A 394 -12.61 8.05 -8.25
N PRO A 395 -13.59 7.69 -9.09
CA PRO A 395 -13.78 6.31 -9.55
C PRO A 395 -12.64 5.82 -10.47
N PHE A 396 -11.66 6.69 -10.72
CA PHE A 396 -10.55 6.42 -11.63
C PHE A 396 -9.28 6.08 -10.85
N ARG A 397 -8.81 4.85 -10.99
CA ARG A 397 -7.60 4.33 -10.32
C ARG A 397 -6.30 5.05 -10.70
N ASP A 398 -6.30 5.77 -11.84
CA ASP A 398 -5.19 6.58 -12.34
C ASP A 398 -5.32 8.07 -11.99
N VAL A 399 -6.21 8.40 -11.06
CA VAL A 399 -6.39 9.75 -10.49
C VAL A 399 -6.28 9.64 -8.97
N PRO A 400 -5.07 9.78 -8.42
CA PRO A 400 -4.86 9.73 -6.98
C PRO A 400 -5.58 10.85 -6.26
N ALA A 401 -6.01 10.60 -5.03
CA ALA A 401 -6.67 11.60 -4.18
C ALA A 401 -5.81 12.87 -3.99
N GLY A 402 -4.49 12.70 -3.83
CA GLY A 402 -3.54 13.81 -3.65
C GLY A 402 -3.02 14.46 -4.94
N ALA A 403 -3.46 14.02 -6.13
CA ALA A 403 -3.02 14.66 -7.37
C ALA A 403 -3.60 16.06 -7.48
N TRP A 404 -2.77 17.05 -7.91
CA TRP A 404 -3.20 18.45 -8.08
C TRP A 404 -4.42 18.62 -8.99
N TYR A 405 -4.70 17.66 -9.85
CA TYR A 405 -5.84 17.62 -10.77
C TYR A 405 -7.02 16.77 -10.25
N ALA A 406 -6.90 16.09 -9.10
CA ALA A 406 -7.91 15.15 -8.61
C ALA A 406 -9.28 15.82 -8.41
N GLU A 407 -9.31 16.99 -7.75
CA GLU A 407 -10.55 17.75 -7.53
C GLU A 407 -11.19 18.18 -8.86
N ALA A 408 -10.37 18.61 -9.81
CA ALA A 408 -10.85 19.01 -11.14
C ALA A 408 -11.43 17.81 -11.91
N VAL A 409 -10.78 16.64 -11.83
CA VAL A 409 -11.27 15.39 -12.43
C VAL A 409 -12.57 14.94 -11.78
N LEU A 410 -12.64 14.94 -10.45
CA LEU A 410 -13.87 14.63 -9.72
C LEU A 410 -15.01 15.55 -10.17
N ARG A 411 -14.76 16.85 -10.23
CA ARG A 411 -15.76 17.85 -10.64
C ARG A 411 -16.28 17.60 -12.05
N VAL A 412 -15.41 17.39 -13.05
CA VAL A 412 -15.85 17.18 -14.44
C VAL A 412 -16.55 15.84 -14.62
N TYR A 413 -16.25 14.85 -13.76
CA TYR A 413 -16.93 13.56 -13.71
C TYR A 413 -18.33 13.70 -13.10
N GLU A 414 -18.48 14.31 -11.94
CA GLU A 414 -19.76 14.53 -11.25
C GLU A 414 -20.74 15.36 -12.09
N GLU A 415 -20.24 16.34 -12.81
CA GLU A 415 -21.05 17.13 -13.75
C GLU A 415 -21.38 16.35 -15.05
N GLY A 416 -20.83 15.14 -15.23
CA GLY A 416 -21.03 14.34 -16.43
C GLY A 416 -20.35 14.90 -17.68
N TRP A 417 -19.44 15.86 -17.55
CA TRP A 417 -18.73 16.45 -18.68
C TRP A 417 -17.65 15.53 -19.24
N MET A 418 -16.96 14.79 -18.36
CA MET A 418 -15.97 13.79 -18.71
C MET A 418 -16.19 12.50 -17.92
N ASN A 419 -16.26 11.37 -18.60
CA ASN A 419 -16.56 10.08 -18.00
C ASN A 419 -15.34 9.14 -17.93
N GLY A 420 -14.14 9.68 -18.13
CA GLY A 420 -12.91 8.88 -18.24
C GLY A 420 -12.73 8.25 -19.63
N THR A 421 -11.59 7.62 -19.82
CA THR A 421 -11.26 6.84 -21.03
C THR A 421 -11.77 5.40 -20.93
N THR A 422 -11.96 4.90 -19.72
CA THR A 422 -12.68 3.67 -19.38
C THR A 422 -13.50 3.91 -18.11
N ALA A 423 -14.28 2.92 -17.68
CA ALA A 423 -15.01 2.99 -16.40
C ALA A 423 -14.09 3.15 -15.18
N ALA A 424 -12.81 2.81 -15.28
CA ALA A 424 -11.85 2.82 -14.18
C ALA A 424 -10.60 3.66 -14.44
N THR A 425 -10.51 4.37 -15.56
CA THR A 425 -9.35 5.21 -15.90
C THR A 425 -9.79 6.54 -16.52
N PHE A 426 -9.15 7.62 -16.12
CA PHE A 426 -9.37 8.98 -16.66
C PHE A 426 -8.33 9.33 -17.71
N THR A 427 -7.12 8.81 -17.58
CA THR A 427 -5.92 9.09 -18.39
C THR A 427 -5.53 10.58 -18.35
N PRO A 428 -5.19 11.13 -17.15
CA PRO A 428 -4.97 12.57 -16.96
C PRO A 428 -3.85 13.15 -17.83
N ALA A 429 -2.84 12.34 -18.16
CA ALA A 429 -1.74 12.72 -19.04
C ALA A 429 -2.03 12.49 -20.53
N GLY A 430 -3.23 12.01 -20.86
CA GLY A 430 -3.63 11.69 -22.25
C GLY A 430 -3.84 12.95 -23.09
N THR A 431 -3.60 12.81 -24.40
CA THR A 431 -3.87 13.89 -25.36
C THR A 431 -5.37 14.03 -25.63
N VAL A 432 -5.89 15.24 -25.48
CA VAL A 432 -7.28 15.57 -25.84
C VAL A 432 -7.38 15.81 -27.34
N THR A 433 -8.19 14.98 -28.02
CA THR A 433 -8.46 15.16 -29.44
C THR A 433 -9.48 16.27 -29.68
N ARG A 434 -9.57 16.79 -30.91
CA ARG A 434 -10.61 17.79 -31.28
C ARG A 434 -12.03 17.23 -31.05
N GLY A 435 -12.26 15.94 -31.33
CA GLY A 435 -13.54 15.27 -31.09
C GLY A 435 -13.87 15.18 -29.61
N MET A 436 -12.89 14.84 -28.75
CA MET A 436 -13.09 14.84 -27.29
C MET A 436 -13.44 16.25 -26.76
N LEU A 437 -12.73 17.28 -27.21
CA LEU A 437 -13.04 18.67 -26.80
C LEU A 437 -14.45 19.06 -27.23
N ALA A 438 -14.86 18.77 -28.46
CA ALA A 438 -16.22 19.06 -28.95
C ALA A 438 -17.28 18.34 -28.10
N ALA A 439 -17.05 17.05 -27.76
CA ALA A 439 -17.96 16.27 -26.91
C ALA A 439 -18.08 16.85 -25.48
N ILE A 440 -16.96 17.31 -24.90
CA ILE A 440 -16.95 17.96 -23.58
C ILE A 440 -17.77 19.24 -23.61
N LEU A 441 -17.51 20.13 -24.56
CA LEU A 441 -18.24 21.40 -24.72
C LEU A 441 -19.75 21.14 -24.94
N TYR A 442 -20.10 20.15 -25.76
CA TYR A 442 -21.51 19.77 -26.01
C TYR A 442 -22.21 19.33 -24.72
N ARG A 443 -21.54 18.53 -23.87
CA ARG A 443 -22.09 18.12 -22.56
C ARG A 443 -22.20 19.28 -21.58
N MET A 444 -21.22 20.21 -21.58
CA MET A 444 -21.26 21.41 -20.74
C MET A 444 -22.44 22.32 -21.09
N GLU A 445 -22.87 22.34 -22.33
CA GLU A 445 -24.06 23.06 -22.80
C GLU A 445 -25.38 22.28 -22.57
N GLY A 446 -25.35 21.15 -21.87
CA GLY A 446 -26.53 20.36 -21.56
C GLY A 446 -27.05 19.54 -22.73
N THR A 447 -26.17 19.12 -23.64
CA THR A 447 -26.50 18.29 -24.81
C THR A 447 -27.64 18.85 -25.69
N PRO A 448 -27.54 20.08 -26.18
CA PRO A 448 -28.61 20.71 -26.97
C PRO A 448 -28.89 19.92 -28.24
N ALA A 449 -30.18 19.86 -28.66
CA ALA A 449 -30.54 19.20 -29.91
C ALA A 449 -29.79 19.84 -31.10
N ALA A 450 -29.02 19.03 -31.81
CA ALA A 450 -28.34 19.47 -33.02
C ALA A 450 -29.31 19.46 -34.20
N SER A 451 -29.41 20.61 -34.91
CA SER A 451 -30.19 20.70 -36.13
C SER A 451 -29.29 21.12 -37.28
N GLY A 452 -29.31 20.41 -38.39
CA GLY A 452 -28.56 20.73 -39.59
C GLY A 452 -27.62 19.58 -40.08
N SER A 453 -27.07 19.72 -41.28
CA SER A 453 -26.10 18.80 -41.84
C SER A 453 -24.69 19.15 -41.36
N VAL A 454 -23.91 18.15 -41.00
CA VAL A 454 -22.49 18.31 -40.63
C VAL A 454 -21.68 18.64 -41.90
N PRO A 455 -21.00 19.81 -41.99
CA PRO A 455 -20.25 20.19 -43.20
C PRO A 455 -18.88 19.53 -43.31
N PHE A 456 -18.48 18.78 -42.27
CA PHE A 456 -17.18 18.12 -42.19
C PHE A 456 -17.24 16.72 -42.77
N ARG A 457 -16.17 16.29 -43.50
CA ARG A 457 -16.11 14.96 -44.14
C ARG A 457 -15.48 13.88 -43.25
N ASP A 458 -14.93 14.27 -42.12
CA ASP A 458 -14.18 13.45 -41.17
C ASP A 458 -14.93 13.27 -39.81
N VAL A 459 -16.24 13.59 -39.80
CA VAL A 459 -17.12 13.42 -38.63
C VAL A 459 -18.35 12.61 -39.01
#